data_64bf4e64c005ff2e29e4a19e80debd05
#
_entry.id   64bf4e64c005ff2e29e4a19e80debd05
#
_cell.length_a   1.000
_cell.length_b   1.000
_cell.length_c   1.000
_cell.angle_alpha   90.00
_cell.angle_beta   90.00
_cell.angle_gamma   90.00
#
_symmetry.space_group_name_H-M   'P 1'
#
loop_
_entity.id
_entity.type
_entity.pdbx_description
1 polymer ?
#
loop_
_entity_poly.entity_id
_entity_poly.type
_entity_poly.pdbx_seq_one_letter_code
_entity_poly.pdbx_strand_id
1 'polypeptide(L)'
;MNPIILDERLSAAAELAREALAGREAPVAADVGCDHGFLTAKLLETVPGLTMLASDVSAPSLEKARRLLGTRGLSERANITVADGLSAVDRPVDAVMILGMGAGTILKIVAEGREKIGGAALIVQANVDLPLLRGGLAELGFAIQKEVYCRAAGRHYVTMLARAGEAEMPDERRLMLGACADGMQTAAQYDYLAWQRGVRVREMLLQAGTDTPRAKERLLVGGHELNRIAEAIGMNTCTVSDIERLIGEIAPFELAEEWDNVGLLFGRRNAEVTRVVVALDLTQAAVDKAKALGAQMIVTHHPMLLFSKASTLEDAIEVERDMFERL
;
A
#
# COMPACT_ATOMS: atom_id res chain seq x y z
N MET A 1 31.44 4.81 -22.56
CA MET A 1 29.95 4.87 -22.68
C MET A 1 29.37 5.41 -21.38
N ASN A 2 28.31 6.21 -21.45
CA ASN A 2 27.65 6.66 -20.23
C ASN A 2 26.99 5.46 -19.52
N PRO A 3 27.02 5.38 -18.17
CA PRO A 3 26.39 4.30 -17.44
C PRO A 3 24.88 4.25 -17.68
N ILE A 4 24.27 3.05 -17.61
CA ILE A 4 22.82 2.92 -17.63
C ILE A 4 22.29 3.46 -16.30
N ILE A 5 21.44 4.48 -16.39
CA ILE A 5 20.71 5.04 -15.24
C ILE A 5 19.32 4.42 -15.28
N LEU A 6 19.00 3.65 -14.25
CA LEU A 6 17.68 3.10 -14.03
C LEU A 6 16.86 4.08 -13.18
N ASP A 7 15.53 4.06 -13.34
CA ASP A 7 14.65 4.65 -12.35
C ASP A 7 14.72 3.89 -11.01
N GLU A 8 14.14 4.44 -9.97
CA GLU A 8 14.21 3.85 -8.62
C GLU A 8 13.54 2.47 -8.57
N ARG A 9 12.49 2.24 -9.37
CA ARG A 9 11.78 0.96 -9.45
C ARG A 9 12.67 -0.15 -10.03
N LEU A 10 13.30 0.10 -11.17
CA LEU A 10 14.24 -0.85 -11.79
C LEU A 10 15.53 -0.97 -10.99
N SER A 11 15.97 0.10 -10.31
CA SER A 11 17.12 0.07 -9.40
C SER A 11 16.89 -0.86 -8.22
N ALA A 12 15.70 -0.81 -7.58
CA ALA A 12 15.34 -1.73 -6.52
C ALA A 12 15.35 -3.19 -6.98
N ALA A 13 14.82 -3.47 -8.17
CA ALA A 13 14.85 -4.82 -8.74
C ALA A 13 16.28 -5.28 -9.06
N ALA A 14 17.11 -4.39 -9.60
CA ALA A 14 18.51 -4.70 -9.89
C ALA A 14 19.31 -5.01 -8.62
N GLU A 15 19.05 -4.29 -7.52
CA GLU A 15 19.70 -4.55 -6.23
C GLU A 15 19.31 -5.92 -5.67
N LEU A 16 18.02 -6.26 -5.66
CA LEU A 16 17.55 -7.57 -5.22
C LEU A 16 18.09 -8.70 -6.10
N ALA A 17 18.15 -8.51 -7.42
CA ALA A 17 18.73 -9.48 -8.33
C ALA A 17 20.24 -9.68 -8.08
N ARG A 18 20.99 -8.61 -7.87
CA ARG A 18 22.42 -8.68 -7.53
C ARG A 18 22.66 -9.38 -6.19
N GLU A 19 21.84 -9.10 -5.19
CA GLU A 19 21.88 -9.78 -3.89
C GLU A 19 21.62 -11.29 -4.05
N ALA A 20 20.62 -11.66 -4.86
CA ALA A 20 20.26 -13.04 -5.10
C ALA A 20 21.31 -13.83 -5.88
N LEU A 21 22.07 -13.15 -6.76
CA LEU A 21 23.11 -13.72 -7.62
C LEU A 21 24.50 -13.66 -7.00
N ALA A 22 24.67 -13.04 -5.83
CA ALA A 22 25.98 -12.88 -5.19
C ALA A 22 26.63 -14.23 -4.87
N GLY A 23 27.93 -14.34 -5.13
CA GLY A 23 28.71 -15.58 -4.88
C GLY A 23 28.54 -16.69 -5.90
N ARG A 24 27.79 -16.49 -6.98
CA ARG A 24 27.68 -17.44 -8.10
C ARG A 24 28.81 -17.19 -9.11
N GLU A 25 29.45 -18.24 -9.58
CA GLU A 25 30.57 -18.12 -10.57
C GLU A 25 30.10 -17.75 -11.99
N ALA A 26 29.04 -18.39 -12.46
CA ALA A 26 28.46 -18.16 -13.81
C ALA A 26 26.93 -18.10 -13.71
N PRO A 27 26.36 -17.06 -13.08
CA PRO A 27 24.92 -17.00 -12.84
C PRO A 27 24.12 -16.89 -14.13
N VAL A 28 22.92 -17.48 -14.12
CA VAL A 28 21.93 -17.35 -15.18
C VAL A 28 20.67 -16.73 -14.59
N ALA A 29 20.15 -15.68 -15.21
CA ALA A 29 18.91 -15.07 -14.77
C ALA A 29 17.94 -14.86 -15.93
N ALA A 30 16.64 -14.87 -15.62
CA ALA A 30 15.56 -14.61 -16.57
C ALA A 30 14.90 -13.25 -16.28
N ASP A 31 14.70 -12.46 -17.33
CA ASP A 31 13.98 -11.17 -17.29
C ASP A 31 12.72 -11.31 -18.15
N VAL A 32 11.57 -11.52 -17.51
CA VAL A 32 10.28 -11.79 -18.16
C VAL A 32 9.47 -10.50 -18.28
N GLY A 33 9.15 -10.12 -19.53
CA GLY A 33 8.61 -8.80 -19.84
C GLY A 33 9.71 -7.73 -19.79
N CYS A 34 10.86 -8.02 -20.39
CA CYS A 34 12.06 -7.17 -20.30
C CYS A 34 11.93 -5.83 -21.03
N ASP A 35 10.86 -5.64 -21.81
CA ASP A 35 10.58 -4.43 -22.60
C ASP A 35 11.82 -3.96 -23.40
N HIS A 36 12.35 -2.80 -23.11
CA HIS A 36 13.52 -2.22 -23.79
C HIS A 36 14.88 -2.77 -23.28
N GLY A 37 14.89 -3.70 -22.33
CA GLY A 37 16.08 -4.39 -21.84
C GLY A 37 17.00 -3.58 -20.92
N PHE A 38 16.52 -2.48 -20.32
CA PHE A 38 17.34 -1.65 -19.44
C PHE A 38 17.81 -2.40 -18.19
N LEU A 39 16.94 -3.18 -17.53
CA LEU A 39 17.31 -4.00 -16.39
C LEU A 39 18.31 -5.08 -16.78
N THR A 40 18.00 -5.83 -17.86
CA THR A 40 18.89 -6.84 -18.44
C THR A 40 20.29 -6.26 -18.69
N ALA A 41 20.40 -5.12 -19.40
CA ALA A 41 21.67 -4.50 -19.70
C ALA A 41 22.42 -4.05 -18.44
N LYS A 42 21.72 -3.46 -17.46
CA LYS A 42 22.33 -3.05 -16.19
C LYS A 42 22.90 -4.22 -15.40
N LEU A 43 22.17 -5.32 -15.31
CA LEU A 43 22.63 -6.52 -14.63
C LEU A 43 23.85 -7.13 -15.33
N LEU A 44 23.85 -7.20 -16.66
CA LEU A 44 25.00 -7.66 -17.44
C LEU A 44 26.26 -6.80 -17.26
N GLU A 45 26.09 -5.47 -17.05
CA GLU A 45 27.21 -4.55 -16.74
C GLU A 45 27.76 -4.74 -15.34
N THR A 46 26.91 -5.13 -14.37
CA THR A 46 27.24 -5.05 -12.94
C THR A 46 27.46 -6.40 -12.27
N VAL A 47 27.02 -7.51 -12.90
CA VAL A 47 27.19 -8.86 -12.37
C VAL A 47 28.17 -9.63 -13.27
N PRO A 48 29.37 -9.94 -12.77
CA PRO A 48 30.36 -10.68 -13.53
C PRO A 48 29.85 -12.08 -13.92
N GLY A 49 30.18 -12.53 -15.12
CA GLY A 49 29.83 -13.87 -15.59
C GLY A 49 28.33 -14.13 -15.84
N LEU A 50 27.45 -13.15 -15.59
CA LEU A 50 26.00 -13.30 -15.76
C LEU A 50 25.63 -13.58 -17.24
N THR A 51 24.73 -14.54 -17.42
CA THR A 51 24.00 -14.77 -18.69
C THR A 51 22.52 -14.45 -18.45
N MET A 52 21.90 -13.70 -19.37
CA MET A 52 20.49 -13.31 -19.28
C MET A 52 19.63 -14.01 -20.32
N LEU A 53 18.50 -14.56 -19.87
CA LEU A 53 17.39 -15.00 -20.72
C LEU A 53 16.31 -13.92 -20.67
N ALA A 54 16.28 -13.03 -21.65
CA ALA A 54 15.34 -11.90 -21.67
C ALA A 54 14.21 -12.17 -22.66
N SER A 55 12.97 -12.03 -22.21
CA SER A 55 11.80 -12.28 -23.05
C SER A 55 10.74 -11.19 -22.89
N ASP A 56 9.98 -10.99 -23.96
CA ASP A 56 8.78 -10.15 -24.00
C ASP A 56 7.87 -10.68 -25.10
N VAL A 57 6.57 -10.42 -24.98
CA VAL A 57 5.58 -10.73 -26.03
C VAL A 57 5.64 -9.72 -27.18
N SER A 58 6.22 -8.53 -26.94
CA SER A 58 6.35 -7.43 -27.89
C SER A 58 7.65 -7.52 -28.70
N ALA A 59 7.59 -8.04 -29.92
CA ALA A 59 8.74 -8.04 -30.81
C ALA A 59 9.36 -6.63 -31.04
N PRO A 60 8.58 -5.53 -31.17
CA PRO A 60 9.14 -4.18 -31.27
C PRO A 60 9.93 -3.72 -30.04
N SER A 61 9.50 -4.12 -28.82
CA SER A 61 10.25 -3.83 -27.58
C SER A 61 11.59 -4.57 -27.58
N LEU A 62 11.57 -5.86 -27.94
CA LEU A 62 12.77 -6.68 -28.01
C LEU A 62 13.78 -6.18 -29.04
N GLU A 63 13.34 -5.59 -30.14
CA GLU A 63 14.25 -4.97 -31.11
C GLU A 63 15.04 -3.80 -30.51
N LYS A 64 14.39 -3.00 -29.64
CA LYS A 64 15.07 -1.96 -28.88
C LYS A 64 16.05 -2.53 -27.87
N ALA A 65 15.67 -3.62 -27.19
CA ALA A 65 16.54 -4.33 -26.27
C ALA A 65 17.80 -4.88 -26.99
N ARG A 66 17.64 -5.55 -28.15
CA ARG A 66 18.76 -6.05 -28.99
C ARG A 66 19.70 -4.91 -29.37
N ARG A 67 19.16 -3.79 -29.82
CA ARG A 67 19.94 -2.60 -30.17
C ARG A 67 20.71 -2.03 -28.98
N LEU A 68 20.06 -1.91 -27.83
CA LEU A 68 20.69 -1.47 -26.59
C LEU A 68 21.87 -2.35 -26.22
N LEU A 69 21.67 -3.67 -26.18
CA LEU A 69 22.70 -4.64 -25.83
C LEU A 69 23.83 -4.69 -26.87
N GLY A 70 23.50 -4.59 -28.16
CA GLY A 70 24.49 -4.55 -29.25
C GLY A 70 25.41 -3.34 -29.16
N THR A 71 24.86 -2.14 -28.91
CA THR A 71 25.66 -0.90 -28.75
C THR A 71 26.58 -0.96 -27.53
N ARG A 72 26.28 -1.83 -26.53
CA ARG A 72 27.05 -1.98 -25.30
C ARG A 72 28.01 -3.20 -25.31
N GLY A 73 28.02 -3.98 -26.38
CA GLY A 73 28.84 -5.18 -26.46
C GLY A 73 28.40 -6.31 -25.52
N LEU A 74 27.08 -6.33 -25.16
CA LEU A 74 26.51 -7.27 -24.20
C LEU A 74 25.74 -8.43 -24.87
N SER A 75 25.60 -8.43 -26.18
CA SER A 75 24.75 -9.37 -26.94
C SER A 75 25.12 -10.84 -26.73
N GLU A 76 26.40 -11.16 -26.56
CA GLU A 76 26.86 -12.56 -26.39
C GLU A 76 26.43 -13.17 -25.05
N ARG A 77 26.09 -12.33 -24.06
CA ARG A 77 25.65 -12.77 -22.74
C ARG A 77 24.12 -12.65 -22.54
N ALA A 78 23.38 -12.33 -23.62
CA ALA A 78 21.94 -12.19 -23.57
C ALA A 78 21.24 -13.00 -24.64
N ASN A 79 20.37 -13.92 -24.25
CA ASN A 79 19.42 -14.57 -25.15
C ASN A 79 18.10 -13.78 -25.12
N ILE A 80 17.76 -13.17 -26.26
CA ILE A 80 16.55 -12.35 -26.38
C ILE A 80 15.52 -13.06 -27.26
N THR A 81 14.39 -13.43 -26.68
CA THR A 81 13.37 -14.26 -27.33
C THR A 81 11.97 -13.67 -27.19
N VAL A 82 11.21 -13.64 -28.28
CA VAL A 82 9.76 -13.35 -28.21
C VAL A 82 9.09 -14.55 -27.56
N ALA A 83 8.52 -14.35 -26.38
CA ALA A 83 7.95 -15.45 -25.61
C ALA A 83 6.94 -14.92 -24.58
N ASP A 84 5.96 -15.74 -24.23
CA ASP A 84 5.00 -15.48 -23.16
C ASP A 84 5.47 -16.15 -21.88
N GLY A 85 5.42 -15.39 -20.78
CA GLY A 85 5.82 -15.85 -19.46
C GLY A 85 7.21 -16.48 -19.44
N LEU A 86 7.34 -17.61 -18.80
CA LEU A 86 8.60 -18.36 -18.65
C LEU A 86 8.90 -19.34 -19.79
N SER A 87 8.17 -19.27 -20.92
CA SER A 87 8.39 -20.23 -22.04
C SER A 87 9.81 -20.17 -22.62
N ALA A 88 10.47 -19.00 -22.58
CA ALA A 88 11.84 -18.81 -23.00
C ALA A 88 12.91 -19.39 -22.04
N VAL A 89 12.56 -19.80 -20.86
CA VAL A 89 13.46 -20.41 -19.89
C VAL A 89 13.64 -21.89 -20.25
N ASP A 90 14.81 -22.23 -20.82
CA ASP A 90 15.16 -23.55 -21.38
C ASP A 90 16.20 -24.29 -20.54
N ARG A 91 16.69 -23.69 -19.47
CA ARG A 91 17.73 -24.23 -18.56
C ARG A 91 17.52 -23.72 -17.12
N PRO A 92 18.18 -24.33 -16.13
CA PRO A 92 18.17 -23.84 -14.77
C PRO A 92 18.63 -22.38 -14.70
N VAL A 93 17.93 -21.59 -13.87
CA VAL A 93 18.24 -20.19 -13.59
C VAL A 93 18.45 -19.96 -12.10
N ASP A 94 19.20 -18.92 -11.72
CA ASP A 94 19.48 -18.53 -10.35
C ASP A 94 18.54 -17.42 -9.86
N ALA A 95 18.01 -16.64 -10.80
CA ALA A 95 17.02 -15.59 -10.51
C ALA A 95 16.03 -15.43 -11.67
N VAL A 96 14.79 -15.10 -11.32
CA VAL A 96 13.71 -14.75 -12.26
C VAL A 96 13.14 -13.40 -11.86
N MET A 97 13.11 -12.46 -12.80
CA MET A 97 12.49 -11.15 -12.63
C MET A 97 11.19 -11.08 -13.44
N ILE A 98 10.09 -10.62 -12.78
CA ILE A 98 8.78 -10.37 -13.42
C ILE A 98 8.25 -9.05 -12.87
N LEU A 99 8.38 -7.97 -13.64
CA LEU A 99 8.16 -6.61 -13.17
C LEU A 99 7.13 -5.86 -14.03
N GLY A 100 6.44 -4.88 -13.42
CA GLY A 100 5.61 -3.93 -14.17
C GLY A 100 4.26 -4.49 -14.64
N MET A 101 3.81 -5.61 -14.08
CA MET A 101 2.55 -6.27 -14.43
C MET A 101 1.52 -6.15 -13.30
N GLY A 102 0.28 -6.57 -13.54
CA GLY A 102 -0.72 -6.77 -12.47
C GLY A 102 -0.41 -8.03 -11.65
N ALA A 103 -0.81 -8.05 -10.37
CA ALA A 103 -0.59 -9.20 -9.48
C ALA A 103 -1.09 -10.52 -10.07
N GLY A 104 -2.33 -10.53 -10.61
CA GLY A 104 -2.89 -11.73 -11.23
C GLY A 104 -2.08 -12.26 -12.41
N THR A 105 -1.51 -11.37 -13.24
CA THR A 105 -0.64 -11.77 -14.37
C THR A 105 0.67 -12.38 -13.85
N ILE A 106 1.29 -11.77 -12.84
CA ILE A 106 2.52 -12.30 -12.23
C ILE A 106 2.25 -13.69 -11.65
N LEU A 107 1.19 -13.84 -10.87
CA LEU A 107 0.83 -15.12 -10.24
C LEU A 107 0.54 -16.21 -11.28
N LYS A 108 -0.13 -15.86 -12.38
CA LYS A 108 -0.34 -16.80 -13.50
C LYS A 108 0.99 -17.27 -14.10
N ILE A 109 1.91 -16.34 -14.41
CA ILE A 109 3.23 -16.67 -14.96
C ILE A 109 4.03 -17.56 -13.98
N VAL A 110 3.98 -17.24 -12.69
CA VAL A 110 4.66 -18.00 -11.63
C VAL A 110 4.07 -19.41 -11.50
N ALA A 111 2.74 -19.54 -11.51
CA ALA A 111 2.06 -20.84 -11.40
C ALA A 111 2.37 -21.74 -12.61
N GLU A 112 2.25 -21.21 -13.83
CA GLU A 112 2.52 -21.94 -15.08
C GLU A 112 4.01 -22.29 -15.24
N GLY A 113 4.89 -21.45 -14.72
CA GLY A 113 6.34 -21.63 -14.82
C GLY A 113 7.02 -22.18 -13.56
N ARG A 114 6.27 -22.72 -12.60
CA ARG A 114 6.76 -23.16 -11.28
C ARG A 114 7.98 -24.08 -11.36
N GLU A 115 7.94 -25.06 -12.25
CA GLU A 115 9.04 -26.01 -12.45
C GLU A 115 10.30 -25.35 -13.01
N LYS A 116 10.14 -24.37 -13.91
CA LYS A 116 11.25 -23.62 -14.52
C LYS A 116 11.91 -22.64 -13.53
N ILE A 117 11.13 -22.10 -12.59
CA ILE A 117 11.66 -21.29 -11.51
C ILE A 117 12.47 -22.18 -10.55
N GLY A 118 11.97 -23.36 -10.21
CA GLY A 118 12.67 -24.30 -9.34
C GLY A 118 13.09 -23.65 -8.01
N GLY A 119 14.41 -23.67 -7.74
CA GLY A 119 15.01 -23.04 -6.55
C GLY A 119 15.54 -21.61 -6.77
N ALA A 120 15.28 -21.01 -7.94
CA ALA A 120 15.73 -19.65 -8.23
C ALA A 120 15.11 -18.61 -7.29
N ALA A 121 15.81 -17.50 -7.11
CA ALA A 121 15.23 -16.32 -6.50
C ALA A 121 14.17 -15.73 -7.44
N LEU A 122 13.01 -15.40 -6.91
CA LEU A 122 11.92 -14.76 -7.63
C LEU A 122 11.85 -13.28 -7.22
N ILE A 123 12.10 -12.38 -8.16
CA ILE A 123 12.00 -10.93 -7.95
C ILE A 123 10.77 -10.45 -8.70
N VAL A 124 9.77 -9.94 -7.98
CA VAL A 124 8.51 -9.51 -8.57
C VAL A 124 8.14 -8.09 -8.16
N GLN A 125 7.50 -7.36 -9.08
CA GLN A 125 6.92 -6.06 -8.79
C GLN A 125 5.57 -5.93 -9.49
N ALA A 126 4.50 -5.84 -8.70
CA ALA A 126 3.17 -5.59 -9.23
C ALA A 126 2.83 -4.09 -9.22
N ASN A 127 2.14 -3.65 -10.27
CA ASN A 127 1.64 -2.27 -10.35
C ASN A 127 0.41 -2.04 -9.50
N VAL A 128 -0.34 -3.10 -9.19
CA VAL A 128 -1.60 -3.07 -8.44
C VAL A 128 -1.75 -4.36 -7.64
N ASP A 129 -2.57 -4.31 -6.59
CA ASP A 129 -3.05 -5.46 -5.83
C ASP A 129 -1.95 -6.26 -5.13
N LEU A 130 -1.14 -5.56 -4.33
CA LEU A 130 -0.08 -6.19 -3.52
C LEU A 130 -0.59 -7.24 -2.53
N PRO A 131 -1.76 -7.08 -1.88
CA PRO A 131 -2.32 -8.14 -1.03
C PRO A 131 -2.53 -9.46 -1.80
N LEU A 132 -3.09 -9.39 -3.01
CA LEU A 132 -3.26 -10.57 -3.88
C LEU A 132 -1.91 -11.18 -4.23
N LEU A 133 -0.90 -10.35 -4.56
CA LEU A 133 0.44 -10.86 -4.89
C LEU A 133 1.06 -11.60 -3.69
N ARG A 134 1.00 -11.02 -2.48
CA ARG A 134 1.57 -11.64 -1.27
C ARG A 134 0.90 -12.98 -0.93
N GLY A 135 -0.43 -13.00 -0.94
CA GLY A 135 -1.20 -14.22 -0.68
C GLY A 135 -0.95 -15.30 -1.72
N GLY A 136 -1.03 -14.94 -3.00
CA GLY A 136 -0.82 -15.89 -4.09
C GLY A 136 0.60 -16.44 -4.18
N LEU A 137 1.64 -15.67 -3.82
CA LEU A 137 2.99 -16.18 -3.70
C LEU A 137 3.10 -17.23 -2.59
N ALA A 138 2.47 -16.98 -1.43
CA ALA A 138 2.45 -17.96 -0.34
C ALA A 138 1.69 -19.24 -0.74
N GLU A 139 0.52 -19.12 -1.39
CA GLU A 139 -0.24 -20.26 -1.93
C GLU A 139 0.58 -21.10 -2.93
N LEU A 140 1.42 -20.44 -3.72
CA LEU A 140 2.33 -21.09 -4.67
C LEU A 140 3.61 -21.63 -4.01
N GLY A 141 3.75 -21.53 -2.68
CA GLY A 141 4.91 -22.01 -1.94
C GLY A 141 6.15 -21.14 -2.12
N PHE A 142 5.99 -19.83 -2.25
CA PHE A 142 7.08 -18.86 -2.26
C PHE A 142 7.03 -17.98 -1.01
N ALA A 143 8.06 -18.07 -0.17
CA ALA A 143 8.23 -17.21 0.99
C ALA A 143 8.87 -15.88 0.57
N ILE A 144 8.21 -14.76 0.87
CA ILE A 144 8.76 -13.42 0.67
C ILE A 144 9.83 -13.17 1.74
N GLN A 145 11.07 -12.96 1.29
CA GLN A 145 12.22 -12.73 2.16
C GLN A 145 12.48 -11.24 2.37
N LYS A 146 12.15 -10.41 1.37
CA LYS A 146 12.45 -8.97 1.42
C LYS A 146 11.47 -8.18 0.54
N GLU A 147 11.09 -7.01 1.02
CA GLU A 147 10.35 -6.02 0.25
C GLU A 147 11.13 -4.71 0.22
N VAL A 148 11.29 -4.13 -0.95
CA VAL A 148 11.93 -2.82 -1.16
C VAL A 148 10.89 -1.85 -1.65
N TYR A 149 10.75 -0.73 -0.94
CA TYR A 149 9.80 0.34 -1.23
C TYR A 149 10.52 1.48 -1.90
N CYS A 150 9.95 2.02 -2.97
CA CYS A 150 10.52 3.17 -3.66
C CYS A 150 9.42 4.02 -4.30
N ARG A 151 9.82 5.23 -4.73
CA ARG A 151 8.97 6.13 -5.49
C ARG A 151 9.66 6.51 -6.78
N ALA A 152 9.01 6.25 -7.92
CA ALA A 152 9.50 6.59 -9.25
C ALA A 152 8.41 7.28 -10.05
N ALA A 153 8.72 8.35 -10.77
CA ALA A 153 7.79 9.13 -11.59
C ALA A 153 6.47 9.47 -10.85
N GLY A 154 6.55 9.83 -9.57
CA GLY A 154 5.39 10.20 -8.74
C GLY A 154 4.53 9.03 -8.24
N ARG A 155 4.88 7.79 -8.54
CA ARG A 155 4.17 6.57 -8.11
C ARG A 155 5.00 5.78 -7.10
N HIS A 156 4.32 5.11 -6.19
CA HIS A 156 4.96 4.21 -5.23
C HIS A 156 4.97 2.78 -5.75
N TYR A 157 6.07 2.09 -5.51
CA TYR A 157 6.28 0.71 -5.93
C TYR A 157 6.85 -0.12 -4.79
N VAL A 158 6.49 -1.39 -4.77
CA VAL A 158 7.06 -2.39 -3.86
C VAL A 158 7.60 -3.54 -4.72
N THR A 159 8.89 -3.80 -4.60
CA THR A 159 9.57 -4.92 -5.25
C THR A 159 9.86 -5.98 -4.20
N MET A 160 9.51 -7.23 -4.48
CA MET A 160 9.61 -8.35 -3.57
C MET A 160 10.65 -9.35 -4.05
N LEU A 161 11.48 -9.83 -3.13
CA LEU A 161 12.33 -11.01 -3.30
C LEU A 161 11.67 -12.18 -2.57
N ALA A 162 11.35 -13.23 -3.30
CA ALA A 162 10.78 -14.46 -2.75
C ALA A 162 11.59 -15.69 -3.18
N ARG A 163 11.49 -16.77 -2.39
CA ARG A 163 12.10 -18.07 -2.73
C ARG A 163 11.12 -19.20 -2.48
N ALA A 164 11.25 -20.26 -3.25
CA ALA A 164 10.52 -21.49 -3.01
C ALA A 164 10.90 -22.09 -1.64
N GLY A 165 9.92 -22.51 -0.86
CA GLY A 165 10.11 -23.09 0.47
C GLY A 165 8.80 -23.15 1.25
N GLU A 166 8.90 -23.44 2.55
CA GLU A 166 7.77 -23.34 3.46
C GLU A 166 7.35 -21.86 3.56
N ALA A 167 6.16 -21.56 3.05
CA ALA A 167 5.56 -20.24 3.09
C ALA A 167 4.31 -20.32 3.97
N GLU A 168 4.34 -19.61 5.08
CA GLU A 168 3.13 -19.40 5.88
C GLU A 168 2.22 -18.42 5.17
N MET A 169 0.91 -18.68 5.19
CA MET A 169 -0.07 -17.73 4.68
C MET A 169 -0.03 -16.46 5.52
N PRO A 170 0.25 -15.29 4.94
CA PRO A 170 0.28 -14.05 5.69
C PRO A 170 -1.10 -13.74 6.28
N ASP A 171 -1.13 -13.23 7.51
CA ASP A 171 -2.35 -12.69 8.09
C ASP A 171 -2.83 -11.44 7.32
N GLU A 172 -4.04 -10.99 7.60
CA GLU A 172 -4.66 -9.86 6.92
C GLU A 172 -3.82 -8.56 7.06
N ARG A 173 -3.18 -8.36 8.21
CA ARG A 173 -2.28 -7.21 8.44
C ARG A 173 -1.05 -7.28 7.54
N ARG A 174 -0.40 -8.44 7.46
CA ARG A 174 0.78 -8.65 6.63
C ARG A 174 0.45 -8.67 5.13
N LEU A 175 -0.71 -9.18 4.73
CA LEU A 175 -1.20 -9.06 3.35
C LEU A 175 -1.29 -7.58 2.93
N MET A 176 -1.85 -6.74 3.79
CA MET A 176 -2.05 -5.32 3.51
C MET A 176 -0.76 -4.51 3.59
N LEU A 177 0.00 -4.63 4.67
CA LEU A 177 1.13 -3.77 4.99
C LEU A 177 2.49 -4.32 4.52
N GLY A 178 2.57 -5.62 4.20
CA GLY A 178 3.82 -6.29 3.87
C GLY A 178 4.84 -6.19 5.00
N ALA A 179 6.09 -5.90 4.66
CA ALA A 179 7.17 -5.73 5.64
C ALA A 179 6.92 -4.59 6.66
N CYS A 180 6.06 -3.61 6.34
CA CYS A 180 5.67 -2.57 7.29
C CYS A 180 4.84 -3.10 8.48
N ALA A 181 4.29 -4.33 8.41
CA ALA A 181 3.58 -4.96 9.51
C ALA A 181 4.47 -5.23 10.73
N ASP A 182 5.76 -5.43 10.51
CA ASP A 182 6.76 -5.70 11.56
C ASP A 182 7.41 -4.41 12.11
N GLY A 183 6.92 -3.27 11.69
CA GLY A 183 7.48 -1.94 11.98
C GLY A 183 8.23 -1.36 10.80
N MET A 184 8.32 -0.03 10.77
CA MET A 184 8.99 0.67 9.67
C MET A 184 10.46 0.87 9.96
N GLN A 185 11.28 0.53 8.97
CA GLN A 185 12.73 0.60 9.04
C GLN A 185 13.32 1.69 8.14
N THR A 186 12.55 2.18 7.16
CA THR A 186 13.04 3.11 6.15
C THR A 186 12.09 4.28 5.89
N ALA A 187 12.64 5.42 5.48
CA ALA A 187 11.85 6.58 5.04
C ALA A 187 10.91 6.24 3.87
N ALA A 188 11.31 5.35 2.98
CA ALA A 188 10.50 4.92 1.84
C ALA A 188 9.24 4.15 2.27
N GLN A 189 9.31 3.37 3.35
CA GLN A 189 8.15 2.70 3.94
C GLN A 189 7.17 3.71 4.53
N TYR A 190 7.69 4.74 5.24
CA TYR A 190 6.84 5.84 5.75
C TYR A 190 6.14 6.58 4.61
N ASP A 191 6.87 6.96 3.57
CA ASP A 191 6.31 7.66 2.40
C ASP A 191 5.24 6.82 1.71
N TYR A 192 5.47 5.51 1.56
CA TYR A 192 4.50 4.57 1.02
C TYR A 192 3.22 4.50 1.86
N LEU A 193 3.33 4.31 3.18
CA LEU A 193 2.15 4.21 4.05
C LEU A 193 1.40 5.55 4.18
N ALA A 194 2.12 6.68 4.20
CA ALA A 194 1.50 8.00 4.18
C ALA A 194 0.68 8.22 2.89
N TRP A 195 1.23 7.79 1.75
CA TRP A 195 0.50 7.79 0.47
C TRP A 195 -0.72 6.86 0.51
N GLN A 196 -0.58 5.64 0.98
CA GLN A 196 -1.68 4.67 1.14
C GLN A 196 -2.81 5.26 2.00
N ARG A 197 -2.45 5.88 3.13
CA ARG A 197 -3.41 6.57 3.99
C ARG A 197 -4.17 7.65 3.21
N GLY A 198 -3.46 8.49 2.47
CA GLY A 198 -4.07 9.55 1.64
C GLY A 198 -5.02 8.99 0.58
N VAL A 199 -4.71 7.84 -0.03
CA VAL A 199 -5.59 7.15 -0.98
C VAL A 199 -6.88 6.69 -0.27
N ARG A 200 -6.77 6.00 0.88
CA ARG A 200 -7.94 5.50 1.62
C ARG A 200 -8.85 6.62 2.11
N VAL A 201 -8.27 7.70 2.64
CA VAL A 201 -9.05 8.87 3.05
C VAL A 201 -9.85 9.44 1.87
N ARG A 202 -9.23 9.62 0.70
CA ARG A 202 -9.94 10.11 -0.50
C ARG A 202 -11.05 9.15 -0.95
N GLU A 203 -10.79 7.85 -0.96
CA GLU A 203 -11.80 6.83 -1.31
C GLU A 203 -13.00 6.88 -0.36
N MET A 204 -12.74 7.02 0.94
CA MET A 204 -13.81 7.15 1.94
C MET A 204 -14.60 8.45 1.78
N LEU A 205 -13.93 9.57 1.53
CA LEU A 205 -14.61 10.86 1.28
C LEU A 205 -15.53 10.79 0.05
N LEU A 206 -15.16 10.06 -1.00
CA LEU A 206 -16.01 9.83 -2.17
C LEU A 206 -17.25 8.97 -1.87
N GLN A 207 -17.21 8.14 -0.82
CA GLN A 207 -18.36 7.34 -0.37
C GLN A 207 -19.19 8.07 0.71
N ALA A 208 -18.64 9.11 1.32
CA ALA A 208 -19.32 9.90 2.34
C ALA A 208 -20.59 10.55 1.73
N GLY A 209 -21.71 10.43 2.42
CA GLY A 209 -22.99 10.92 1.93
C GLY A 209 -23.75 9.95 1.00
N THR A 210 -23.18 8.82 0.65
CA THR A 210 -23.88 7.78 -0.13
C THR A 210 -24.52 6.75 0.79
N ASP A 211 -25.84 6.74 0.89
CA ASP A 211 -26.59 5.82 1.77
C ASP A 211 -26.97 4.52 1.06
N THR A 212 -25.96 3.76 0.64
CA THR A 212 -26.14 2.41 0.09
C THR A 212 -25.41 1.36 0.93
N PRO A 213 -25.89 0.11 1.01
CA PRO A 213 -25.21 -0.95 1.73
C PRO A 213 -23.74 -1.12 1.30
N ARG A 214 -23.47 -1.01 0.01
CA ARG A 214 -22.12 -1.11 -0.56
C ARG A 214 -21.21 0.05 -0.14
N ALA A 215 -21.72 1.28 -0.05
CA ALA A 215 -20.96 2.43 0.43
C ALA A 215 -20.63 2.28 1.92
N LYS A 216 -21.60 1.85 2.73
CA LYS A 216 -21.42 1.58 4.16
C LYS A 216 -20.35 0.50 4.41
N GLU A 217 -20.38 -0.58 3.65
CA GLU A 217 -19.38 -1.65 3.71
C GLU A 217 -17.98 -1.12 3.35
N ARG A 218 -17.84 -0.35 2.27
CA ARG A 218 -16.56 0.26 1.86
C ARG A 218 -16.02 1.22 2.90
N LEU A 219 -16.87 2.03 3.54
CA LEU A 219 -16.48 2.92 4.63
C LEU A 219 -15.97 2.14 5.85
N LEU A 220 -16.64 1.03 6.18
CA LEU A 220 -16.21 0.17 7.28
C LEU A 220 -14.85 -0.47 7.00
N VAL A 221 -14.68 -1.09 5.83
CA VAL A 221 -13.41 -1.70 5.40
C VAL A 221 -12.30 -0.66 5.35
N GLY A 222 -12.54 0.50 4.72
CA GLY A 222 -11.57 1.59 4.65
C GLY A 222 -11.14 2.11 6.02
N GLY A 223 -12.07 2.18 6.98
CA GLY A 223 -11.77 2.54 8.37
C GLY A 223 -10.84 1.54 9.06
N HIS A 224 -11.07 0.24 8.88
CA HIS A 224 -10.17 -0.80 9.41
C HIS A 224 -8.77 -0.72 8.79
N GLU A 225 -8.69 -0.50 7.48
CA GLU A 225 -7.41 -0.33 6.78
C GLU A 225 -6.66 0.92 7.25
N LEU A 226 -7.35 2.05 7.43
CA LEU A 226 -6.76 3.27 7.97
C LEU A 226 -6.21 3.08 9.38
N ASN A 227 -6.92 2.38 10.25
CA ASN A 227 -6.44 2.09 11.60
C ASN A 227 -5.15 1.26 11.57
N ARG A 228 -5.08 0.23 10.73
CA ARG A 228 -3.86 -0.58 10.57
C ARG A 228 -2.68 0.23 10.06
N ILE A 229 -2.92 1.13 9.09
CA ILE A 229 -1.88 2.04 8.60
C ILE A 229 -1.43 2.98 9.72
N ALA A 230 -2.37 3.59 10.46
CA ALA A 230 -2.07 4.50 11.56
C ALA A 230 -1.23 3.82 12.66
N GLU A 231 -1.61 2.60 13.06
CA GLU A 231 -0.82 1.79 13.98
C GLU A 231 0.60 1.54 13.47
N ALA A 232 0.74 1.18 12.19
CA ALA A 232 2.05 0.89 11.59
C ALA A 232 2.96 2.12 11.53
N ILE A 233 2.39 3.34 11.31
CA ILE A 233 3.17 4.59 11.32
C ILE A 233 3.41 5.14 12.74
N GLY A 234 2.96 4.42 13.77
CA GLY A 234 3.09 4.92 15.16
C GLY A 234 2.19 6.13 15.46
N MET A 235 1.19 6.40 14.61
CA MET A 235 0.14 7.40 14.87
C MET A 235 -0.94 6.76 15.76
N ASN A 236 -0.52 6.26 16.91
CA ASN A 236 -1.40 5.46 17.76
C ASN A 236 -2.43 6.27 18.52
N THR A 237 -2.29 7.59 18.58
CA THR A 237 -3.24 8.43 19.28
C THR A 237 -3.42 9.76 18.57
N CYS A 238 -4.63 10.00 18.10
CA CYS A 238 -5.14 11.32 17.77
C CYS A 238 -5.77 11.87 19.05
N THR A 239 -5.58 13.14 19.34
CA THR A 239 -6.26 13.80 20.45
C THR A 239 -7.51 14.51 19.98
N VAL A 240 -8.40 14.84 20.92
CA VAL A 240 -9.56 15.71 20.65
C VAL A 240 -9.12 17.03 20.00
N SER A 241 -7.99 17.60 20.45
CA SER A 241 -7.42 18.84 19.88
C SER A 241 -7.00 18.67 18.41
N ASP A 242 -6.49 17.51 18.02
CA ASP A 242 -6.12 17.25 16.63
C ASP A 242 -7.35 17.19 15.71
N ILE A 243 -8.43 16.60 16.21
CA ILE A 243 -9.72 16.54 15.48
C ILE A 243 -10.36 17.93 15.40
N GLU A 244 -10.38 18.68 16.52
CA GLU A 244 -10.89 20.05 16.55
C GLU A 244 -10.14 20.93 15.52
N ARG A 245 -8.81 20.86 15.49
CA ARG A 245 -7.98 21.58 14.50
C ARG A 245 -8.33 21.17 13.06
N LEU A 246 -8.45 19.86 12.79
CA LEU A 246 -8.79 19.36 11.45
C LEU A 246 -10.17 19.83 10.99
N ILE A 247 -11.17 19.86 11.89
CA ILE A 247 -12.51 20.39 11.61
C ILE A 247 -12.42 21.88 11.32
N GLY A 248 -11.65 22.65 12.10
CA GLY A 248 -11.43 24.08 11.89
C GLY A 248 -10.72 24.40 10.56
N GLU A 249 -9.86 23.52 10.04
CA GLU A 249 -9.27 23.67 8.72
C GLU A 249 -10.28 23.45 7.57
N ILE A 250 -11.28 22.59 7.77
CA ILE A 250 -12.35 22.29 6.80
C ILE A 250 -13.48 23.31 6.87
N ALA A 251 -13.88 23.66 8.10
CA ALA A 251 -14.94 24.62 8.42
C ALA A 251 -14.42 25.58 9.51
N PRO A 252 -13.81 26.72 9.10
CA PRO A 252 -13.22 27.67 10.04
C PRO A 252 -14.23 28.17 11.07
N PHE A 253 -13.92 28.03 12.35
CA PHE A 253 -14.81 28.41 13.46
C PHE A 253 -15.11 29.91 13.49
N GLU A 254 -14.24 30.74 12.88
CA GLU A 254 -14.43 32.18 12.75
C GLU A 254 -15.59 32.56 11.80
N LEU A 255 -16.08 31.61 11.02
CA LEU A 255 -17.23 31.79 10.12
C LEU A 255 -18.57 31.46 10.80
N ALA A 256 -18.53 31.00 12.04
CA ALA A 256 -19.75 30.73 12.81
C ALA A 256 -20.52 32.01 13.15
N GLU A 257 -21.84 31.91 13.20
CA GLU A 257 -22.68 33.01 13.65
C GLU A 257 -22.44 33.29 15.14
N GLU A 258 -22.63 34.55 15.57
CA GLU A 258 -22.38 34.98 16.98
C GLU A 258 -23.20 34.19 18.02
N TRP A 259 -24.32 33.65 17.62
CA TRP A 259 -25.21 32.86 18.47
C TRP A 259 -24.90 31.36 18.48
N ASP A 260 -23.98 30.89 17.62
CA ASP A 260 -23.69 29.48 17.43
C ASP A 260 -22.56 29.00 18.34
N ASN A 261 -22.75 27.87 18.99
CA ASN A 261 -21.76 27.25 19.88
C ASN A 261 -20.93 26.22 19.10
N VAL A 262 -19.81 26.65 18.55
CA VAL A 262 -18.91 25.80 17.80
C VAL A 262 -17.65 25.38 18.59
N GLY A 263 -17.03 24.30 18.19
CA GLY A 263 -15.80 23.77 18.79
C GLY A 263 -16.05 22.70 19.83
N LEU A 264 -15.08 22.50 20.72
CA LEU A 264 -15.20 21.52 21.80
C LEU A 264 -16.12 22.02 22.91
N LEU A 265 -17.27 21.40 23.00
CA LEU A 265 -18.28 21.75 24.00
C LEU A 265 -18.10 20.99 25.32
N PHE A 266 -17.80 19.67 25.24
CA PHE A 266 -17.52 18.84 26.40
C PHE A 266 -16.26 18.00 26.17
N GLY A 267 -15.53 17.70 27.25
CA GLY A 267 -14.41 16.80 27.24
C GLY A 267 -13.07 17.49 27.45
N ARG A 268 -12.01 16.75 27.18
CA ARG A 268 -10.63 17.20 27.37
C ARG A 268 -9.90 17.22 26.03
N ARG A 269 -9.30 18.34 25.66
CA ARG A 269 -8.52 18.49 24.41
C ARG A 269 -7.39 17.49 24.26
N ASN A 270 -6.79 17.05 25.36
CA ASN A 270 -5.70 16.08 25.38
C ASN A 270 -6.16 14.61 25.50
N ALA A 271 -7.49 14.35 25.50
CA ALA A 271 -7.99 12.99 25.52
C ALA A 271 -7.67 12.29 24.19
N GLU A 272 -7.21 11.05 24.30
CA GLU A 272 -6.92 10.20 23.13
C GLU A 272 -8.22 9.78 22.46
N VAL A 273 -8.21 9.83 21.12
CA VAL A 273 -9.36 9.44 20.29
C VAL A 273 -8.90 8.46 19.24
N THR A 274 -9.45 7.27 19.25
CA THR A 274 -9.25 6.24 18.23
C THR A 274 -10.49 6.03 17.37
N ARG A 275 -11.64 6.51 17.86
CA ARG A 275 -12.93 6.37 17.17
C ARG A 275 -13.84 7.56 17.46
N VAL A 276 -14.46 8.05 16.40
CA VAL A 276 -15.41 9.17 16.44
C VAL A 276 -16.75 8.69 15.88
N VAL A 277 -17.84 9.10 16.52
CA VAL A 277 -19.19 9.02 15.95
C VAL A 277 -19.55 10.39 15.39
N VAL A 278 -20.06 10.45 14.18
CA VAL A 278 -20.57 11.67 13.56
C VAL A 278 -22.09 11.55 13.46
N ALA A 279 -22.80 12.56 13.93
CA ALA A 279 -24.25 12.63 13.92
C ALA A 279 -24.72 14.03 13.48
N LEU A 280 -25.97 14.14 13.07
CA LEU A 280 -26.58 15.46 12.81
C LEU A 280 -26.79 16.20 14.13
N ASP A 281 -27.43 15.51 15.10
CA ASP A 281 -27.77 16.02 16.41
C ASP A 281 -27.17 15.15 17.52
N LEU A 282 -26.90 15.73 18.68
CA LEU A 282 -26.52 14.97 19.85
C LEU A 282 -27.80 14.42 20.53
N THR A 283 -28.08 13.15 20.27
CA THR A 283 -29.22 12.44 20.86
C THR A 283 -28.76 11.32 21.77
N GLN A 284 -29.63 10.83 22.66
CA GLN A 284 -29.35 9.66 23.49
C GLN A 284 -28.94 8.45 22.60
N ALA A 285 -29.61 8.26 21.46
CA ALA A 285 -29.26 7.20 20.51
C ALA A 285 -27.85 7.34 19.95
N ALA A 286 -27.37 8.56 19.67
CA ALA A 286 -26.00 8.82 19.24
C ALA A 286 -24.99 8.49 20.35
N VAL A 287 -25.29 8.84 21.59
CA VAL A 287 -24.44 8.50 22.75
C VAL A 287 -24.40 7.00 23.00
N ASP A 288 -25.54 6.32 22.98
CA ASP A 288 -25.61 4.87 23.15
C ASP A 288 -24.85 4.13 22.03
N LYS A 289 -24.98 4.64 20.80
CA LYS A 289 -24.20 4.12 19.67
C LYS A 289 -22.70 4.34 19.85
N ALA A 290 -22.28 5.51 20.31
CA ALA A 290 -20.88 5.80 20.60
C ALA A 290 -20.32 4.87 21.69
N LYS A 291 -21.06 4.70 22.79
CA LYS A 291 -20.71 3.74 23.87
C LYS A 291 -20.59 2.32 23.33
N ALA A 292 -21.56 1.84 22.56
CA ALA A 292 -21.56 0.50 21.97
C ALA A 292 -20.40 0.25 21.00
N LEU A 293 -19.94 1.30 20.29
CA LEU A 293 -18.81 1.25 19.39
C LEU A 293 -17.46 1.50 20.08
N GLY A 294 -17.44 1.84 21.38
CA GLY A 294 -16.25 2.26 22.11
C GLY A 294 -15.63 3.54 21.53
N ALA A 295 -16.45 4.46 21.03
CA ALA A 295 -15.98 5.75 20.55
C ALA A 295 -15.71 6.70 21.73
N GLN A 296 -14.63 7.50 21.59
CA GLN A 296 -14.22 8.46 22.62
C GLN A 296 -14.72 9.87 22.32
N MET A 297 -15.21 10.12 21.11
CA MET A 297 -15.68 11.44 20.68
C MET A 297 -16.94 11.32 19.84
N ILE A 298 -17.84 12.28 19.99
CA ILE A 298 -18.98 12.50 19.10
C ILE A 298 -18.81 13.88 18.49
N VAL A 299 -18.97 13.98 17.18
CA VAL A 299 -19.03 15.24 16.43
C VAL A 299 -20.43 15.38 15.87
N THR A 300 -21.06 16.52 16.13
CA THR A 300 -22.40 16.83 15.61
C THR A 300 -22.37 18.05 14.71
N HIS A 301 -23.32 18.12 13.76
CA HIS A 301 -23.49 19.29 12.91
C HIS A 301 -24.20 20.41 13.69
N HIS A 302 -25.27 20.08 14.42
CA HIS A 302 -25.96 21.04 15.23
C HIS A 302 -25.38 21.06 16.65
N PRO A 303 -25.09 22.26 17.20
CA PRO A 303 -24.67 22.39 18.59
C PRO A 303 -25.83 22.10 19.55
N MET A 304 -25.52 21.69 20.76
CA MET A 304 -26.53 21.63 21.82
C MET A 304 -26.95 23.05 22.25
N LEU A 305 -28.22 23.31 22.17
CA LEU A 305 -28.77 24.68 22.33
C LEU A 305 -28.71 25.26 23.76
N LEU A 306 -28.46 24.47 24.79
CA LEU A 306 -28.64 24.90 26.18
C LEU A 306 -27.41 24.80 27.09
N PHE A 307 -26.26 25.10 26.58
CA PHE A 307 -24.98 24.96 27.28
C PHE A 307 -24.80 25.71 28.56
N SER A 308 -25.53 26.79 28.79
CA SER A 308 -25.32 27.65 29.95
C SER A 308 -25.76 27.02 31.30
N LYS A 309 -26.34 25.83 31.29
CA LYS A 309 -26.92 25.19 32.51
C LYS A 309 -26.50 23.73 32.73
N ALA A 310 -25.87 23.08 31.78
CA ALA A 310 -25.47 21.67 31.93
C ALA A 310 -24.01 21.57 32.40
N SER A 311 -23.73 20.73 33.39
CA SER A 311 -22.40 20.50 33.94
C SER A 311 -21.79 19.19 33.40
N THR A 312 -22.62 18.31 32.88
CA THR A 312 -22.22 17.02 32.29
C THR A 312 -22.90 16.79 30.93
N LEU A 313 -22.41 15.85 30.16
CA LEU A 313 -23.03 15.46 28.89
C LEU A 313 -24.43 14.87 29.10
N GLU A 314 -24.59 14.07 30.14
CA GLU A 314 -25.86 13.47 30.53
C GLU A 314 -26.89 14.56 30.92
N ASP A 315 -26.48 15.54 31.71
CA ASP A 315 -27.36 16.70 32.09
C ASP A 315 -27.77 17.47 30.83
N ALA A 316 -26.89 17.67 29.90
CA ALA A 316 -27.16 18.37 28.64
C ALA A 316 -28.19 17.64 27.78
N ILE A 317 -28.08 16.34 27.64
CA ILE A 317 -29.02 15.49 26.88
C ILE A 317 -30.40 15.48 27.55
N GLU A 318 -30.45 15.45 28.90
CA GLU A 318 -31.71 15.46 29.62
C GLU A 318 -32.45 16.80 29.45
N VAL A 319 -31.72 17.90 29.50
CA VAL A 319 -32.29 19.27 29.29
C VAL A 319 -32.83 19.40 27.86
N GLU A 320 -32.11 18.88 26.86
CA GLU A 320 -32.55 18.95 25.47
C GLU A 320 -33.80 18.09 25.24
N ARG A 321 -33.86 16.89 25.81
CA ARG A 321 -35.03 16.01 25.73
C ARG A 321 -36.25 16.67 26.37
N ASP A 322 -36.11 17.26 27.57
CA ASP A 322 -37.18 17.95 28.25
C ASP A 322 -37.73 19.16 27.49
N MET A 323 -36.88 19.78 26.65
CA MET A 323 -37.28 20.87 25.78
C MET A 323 -38.12 20.38 24.61
N PHE A 324 -37.72 19.28 23.95
CA PHE A 324 -38.48 18.70 22.83
C PHE A 324 -39.82 18.10 23.26
N GLU A 325 -39.93 17.60 24.50
CA GLU A 325 -41.20 17.11 25.06
C GLU A 325 -42.18 18.24 25.43
N ARG A 326 -41.72 19.49 25.49
CA ARG A 326 -42.54 20.66 25.80
C ARG A 326 -42.95 21.50 24.58
N LEU A 327 -42.44 21.20 23.41
CA LEU A 327 -42.81 21.79 22.13
C LEU A 327 -43.84 20.89 21.40
#